data_475edce548538f6d38440bc3cbfd7234
#
_entry.id   475edce548538f6d38440bc3cbfd7234
#
_cell.length_a   1.000
_cell.length_b   1.000
_cell.length_c   1.000
_cell.angle_alpha   90.00
_cell.angle_beta   90.00
_cell.angle_gamma   90.00
#
_symmetry.space_group_name_H-M   'P 1'
#
loop_
_entity.id
_entity.type
_entity.pdbx_description
1 polymer ?
#
loop_
_entity_poly.entity_id
_entity_poly.type
_entity_poly.pdbx_seq_one_letter_code
_entity_poly.pdbx_strand_id
1 'polypeptide(L)' 'MIELGMYVEDTRGYLGMVAASPRGGKWLILKDDGRTVRRAEHEVREYEPSLDRSPAYEKWLEKRELR' A
#
# COMPACT_ATOMS: atom_id res chain seq x y z
N MET A 1 -6.57 8.00 -8.53
CA MET A 1 -5.55 7.50 -9.47
C MET A 1 -4.37 6.97 -8.68
N ILE A 2 -3.89 5.79 -9.03
CA ILE A 2 -2.78 5.13 -8.32
C ILE A 2 -1.47 5.46 -9.04
N GLU A 3 -0.42 5.73 -8.27
CA GLU A 3 0.89 6.07 -8.80
C GLU A 3 1.98 5.32 -8.06
N LEU A 4 3.13 5.18 -8.71
CA LEU A 4 4.31 4.56 -8.14
C LEU A 4 4.77 5.30 -6.88
N GLY A 5 5.07 4.56 -5.82
CA GLY A 5 5.49 5.15 -4.56
C GLY A 5 4.35 5.57 -3.64
N MET A 6 3.11 5.50 -4.12
CA MET A 6 1.95 5.86 -3.33
C MET A 6 1.64 4.79 -2.28
N TYR A 7 1.25 5.21 -1.09
CA TYR A 7 0.82 4.29 -0.04
C TYR A 7 -0.67 4.03 -0.20
N VAL A 8 -1.06 2.75 -0.22
CA VAL A 8 -2.43 2.35 -0.57
C VAL A 8 -2.95 1.28 0.39
N GLU A 9 -4.27 1.15 0.40
CA GLU A 9 -4.97 0.07 1.09
C GLU A 9 -5.75 -0.74 0.05
N ASP A 10 -5.69 -2.06 0.13
CA ASP A 10 -6.45 -2.91 -0.79
C ASP A 10 -7.82 -3.28 -0.21
N THR A 11 -8.63 -4.00 -1.01
CA THR A 11 -9.99 -4.37 -0.62
C THR A 11 -10.04 -5.31 0.58
N ARG A 12 -8.92 -5.94 0.94
CA ARG A 12 -8.83 -6.81 2.10
C ARG A 12 -8.34 -6.11 3.36
N GLY A 13 -8.06 -4.80 3.26
CA GLY A 13 -7.57 -4.01 4.38
C GLY A 13 -6.07 -4.06 4.57
N TYR A 14 -5.32 -4.67 3.64
CA TYR A 14 -3.87 -4.67 3.71
C TYR A 14 -3.31 -3.35 3.21
N LEU A 15 -2.30 -2.86 3.90
CA LEU A 15 -1.63 -1.61 3.56
C LEU A 15 -0.29 -1.91 2.92
N GLY A 16 0.11 -1.07 1.99
CA GLY A 16 1.40 -1.23 1.33
C GLY A 16 1.69 -0.08 0.38
N MET A 17 2.87 -0.16 -0.23
CA MET A 17 3.33 0.86 -1.17
C MET A 17 3.33 0.31 -2.59
N VAL A 18 2.92 1.13 -3.54
CA VAL A 18 2.99 0.78 -4.96
C VAL A 18 4.46 0.72 -5.37
N ALA A 19 4.95 -0.48 -5.68
CA ALA A 19 6.36 -0.74 -5.89
C ALA A 19 6.77 -0.82 -7.36
N ALA A 20 5.82 -1.04 -8.27
CA ALA A 20 6.13 -1.13 -9.70
C ALA A 20 4.92 -0.74 -10.54
N SER A 21 5.20 -0.32 -11.77
CA SER A 21 4.18 0.05 -12.75
C SER A 21 3.26 -1.12 -13.06
N PRO A 22 2.03 -0.87 -13.50
CA PRO A 22 1.08 -1.95 -13.74
C PRO A 22 1.53 -2.88 -14.88
N ARG A 23 1.27 -4.16 -14.68
CA ARG A 23 1.48 -5.20 -15.67
C ARG A 23 0.19 -5.98 -15.80
N GLY A 24 -0.34 -6.10 -17.00
CA GLY A 24 -1.62 -6.76 -17.23
C GLY A 24 -2.76 -6.10 -16.46
N GLY A 25 -2.69 -4.77 -16.28
CA GLY A 25 -3.70 -4.02 -15.56
C GLY A 25 -3.62 -4.11 -14.04
N LYS A 26 -2.54 -4.68 -13.50
CA LYS A 26 -2.38 -4.83 -12.05
C LYS A 26 -1.11 -4.19 -11.54
N TRP A 27 -1.23 -3.44 -10.48
CA TRP A 27 -0.10 -2.82 -9.79
C TRP A 27 0.56 -3.82 -8.85
N LEU A 28 1.88 -3.72 -8.69
CA LEU A 28 2.61 -4.48 -7.70
C LEU A 28 2.64 -3.69 -6.40
N ILE A 29 2.11 -4.29 -5.34
CA ILE A 29 2.04 -3.66 -4.02
C ILE A 29 2.99 -4.38 -3.08
N LEU A 30 3.90 -3.64 -2.46
CA LEU A 30 4.76 -4.16 -1.41
C LEU A 30 4.05 -3.93 -0.08
N LYS A 31 3.57 -5.00 0.52
CA LYS A 31 2.83 -4.93 1.77
C LYS A 31 3.77 -4.65 2.94
N ASP A 32 3.20 -4.20 4.05
CA ASP A 32 3.96 -3.86 5.25
C ASP A 32 4.66 -5.07 5.90
N ASP A 33 4.22 -6.29 5.58
CA ASP A 33 4.86 -7.52 6.07
C ASP A 33 6.04 -7.96 5.18
N GLY A 34 6.34 -7.21 4.13
CA GLY A 34 7.42 -7.51 3.20
C GLY A 34 7.03 -8.36 2.01
N ARG A 35 5.79 -8.82 1.95
CA ARG A 35 5.28 -9.60 0.82
C ARG A 35 4.76 -8.69 -0.27
N THR A 36 4.75 -9.20 -1.49
CA THR A 36 4.18 -8.47 -2.62
C THR A 36 2.89 -9.11 -3.08
N VAL A 37 1.96 -8.28 -3.56
CA VAL A 37 0.73 -8.74 -4.18
C VAL A 37 0.45 -7.90 -5.41
N ARG A 38 -0.34 -8.42 -6.33
CA ARG A 38 -0.78 -7.69 -7.51
C ARG A 38 -2.26 -7.36 -7.36
N ARG A 39 -2.61 -6.10 -7.60
CA ARG A 39 -3.99 -5.62 -7.47
C ARG A 39 -4.31 -4.69 -8.61
N ALA A 40 -5.52 -4.82 -9.16
CA ALA A 40 -6.02 -3.87 -10.15
C ALA A 40 -6.28 -2.52 -9.47
N GLU A 41 -6.31 -1.45 -10.26
CA GLU A 41 -6.48 -0.11 -9.72
C GLU A 41 -7.78 0.02 -8.91
N HIS A 42 -8.86 -0.61 -9.35
CA HIS A 42 -10.14 -0.55 -8.63
C HIS A 42 -10.15 -1.35 -7.33
N GLU A 43 -9.11 -2.17 -7.09
CA GLU A 43 -8.99 -2.97 -5.88
C GLU A 43 -8.17 -2.28 -4.79
N VAL A 44 -7.62 -1.11 -5.07
CA VAL A 44 -6.81 -0.35 -4.12
C VAL A 44 -7.28 1.10 -4.10
N ARG A 45 -7.02 1.76 -2.98
CA ARG A 45 -7.28 3.19 -2.84
C ARG A 45 -6.09 3.84 -2.16
N GLU A 46 -5.89 5.11 -2.45
CA GLU A 46 -4.89 5.89 -1.73
C GLU A 46 -5.23 5.89 -0.25
N TYR A 47 -4.24 5.62 0.58
CA TYR A 47 -4.41 5.67 2.03
C TYR A 47 -3.95 7.02 2.56
N GLU A 48 -4.87 7.73 3.20
CA GLU A 48 -4.63 9.07 3.74
C GLU A 48 -4.46 8.98 5.26
N PRO A 49 -3.22 8.86 5.76
CA PRO A 49 -3.01 8.68 7.20
C PRO A 49 -3.41 9.90 8.03
N SER A 50 -3.49 11.06 7.41
CA SER A 50 -3.95 12.27 8.10
C SER A 50 -5.43 12.20 8.45
N LEU A 51 -6.20 11.38 7.72
CA LEU A 51 -7.63 11.23 7.93
C LEU A 51 -7.97 9.98 8.73
N ASP A 52 -7.12 8.97 8.67
CA ASP A 52 -7.38 7.68 9.29
C ASP A 52 -6.07 7.01 9.71
N ARG A 53 -5.66 7.23 10.94
CA ARG A 53 -4.48 6.58 11.49
C ARG A 53 -4.86 5.24 12.10
N SER A 54 -4.81 4.21 11.27
CA SER A 54 -5.04 2.85 11.75
C SER A 54 -3.80 2.33 12.50
N PRO A 55 -3.96 1.34 13.39
CA PRO A 55 -2.81 0.69 14.03
C PRO A 55 -1.84 0.08 13.02
N ALA A 56 -2.34 -0.41 11.89
CA ALA A 56 -1.49 -0.97 10.84
C ALA A 56 -0.58 0.09 10.23
N TYR A 57 -1.10 1.29 10.01
CA TYR A 57 -0.31 2.39 9.48
C TYR A 57 0.77 2.81 10.48
N GLU A 58 0.44 2.91 11.76
CA GLU A 58 1.40 3.25 12.79
C GLU A 58 2.52 2.22 12.89
N LYS A 59 2.20 0.94 12.82
CA LYS A 59 3.20 -0.12 12.77
C LYS A 59 4.10 0.01 11.56
N TRP A 60 3.54 0.35 10.43
CA TRP A 60 4.32 0.54 9.21
C TRP A 60 5.32 1.68 9.37
N LEU A 61 4.90 2.80 9.97
CA LEU A 61 5.80 3.92 10.25
C LEU A 61 6.91 3.53 11.21
N GLU A 62 6.59 2.79 12.27
CA GLU A 62 7.58 2.33 13.24
C GLU A 62 8.66 1.47 12.57
N LYS A 63 8.26 0.51 11.75
CA LYS A 63 9.19 -0.33 11.02
C LYS A 63 10.09 0.48 10.11
N ARG A 64 9.55 1.53 9.51
CA ARG A 64 10.30 2.38 8.62
C ARG A 64 11.32 3.23 9.35
N GLU A 65 10.97 3.71 10.55
CA GLU A 65 11.85 4.55 11.36
C GLU A 65 12.98 3.77 12.00
N LEU A 66 12.79 2.49 12.28
CA LEU A 66 13.76 1.65 12.93
C LEU A 66 14.87 1.13 12.02
N ARG A 67 14.85 1.51 10.77
CA ARG A 67 15.87 1.09 9.79
C ARG A 67 17.02 2.05 9.71
#